data_08ebfa9ebe6ca8ae9a92edc0a5da22c4
#
_entry.id   08ebfa9ebe6ca8ae9a92edc0a5da22c4
#
_cell.length_a   1.000
_cell.length_b   1.000
_cell.length_c   1.000
_cell.angle_alpha   90.00
_cell.angle_beta   90.00
_cell.angle_gamma   90.00
#
_symmetry.space_group_name_H-M   'P 1'
#
loop_
_entity.id
_entity.type
_entity.pdbx_description
1 polymer ?
#
loop_
_entity_poly.entity_id
_entity_poly.type
_entity_poly.pdbx_seq_one_letter_code
_entity_poly.pdbx_strand_id
1 'polypeptide(L)'
;MKKNIFALIIGLISTFGLHAQALQDTVLTRQLELQREFNPTLQDANKINSLPVVREPQVTKANTDYAMWTTRATPPFEIALPRPGSIMTDIPYTLQRGYVKLNAGNYANIDGAVGIKFLDSETNKVNFMFLHNSSNGNIDYNQDVTPNKIKMKYMDNFARLNFKHIFEASEFDIYGSFLHSQFNYFGNNFGETRMLDDNHQILSLFNLKASLHNTQPQPINYSGTFSYNYFSTKYGKTITDESFGGNQVDAKLDLNKSFIGGDNLVGIKGEFTGVFYDEIKTLGEDEKISNFIMVDANPYIHLEGFNWKMRVGANLDFVFDDENKFYISPNVSFSTMVSENSSLYLNATGGVGKNTYLDMYRESRYLLPNTIVKHSHTPFAIDGGAKIGALNGFRIDVFGGYKKTKDEHFLVLQSQPQYQEFLIPLLGDLTHSHIGARVHSNIWSPLEVAVEVKKNFYSVSKVKGLDAEPSELKAWNKPGFEVDIDATFSATDKLKVMLGYYFANERWSIAKGINQELDDINNLSAGALYNVNKMVTINLKANNIFNQTYDMWYGYPAQGVNVMGGFTFKF
;
A
#
# COMPACT_ATOMS: atom_id res chain seq x y z
N MET A 1 37.85 5.43 3.90
CA MET A 1 37.05 4.81 2.87
C MET A 1 35.71 5.51 2.61
N LYS A 2 35.04 6.14 3.60
CA LYS A 2 33.72 6.81 3.44
C LYS A 2 33.68 7.99 2.44
N LYS A 3 34.78 8.71 2.22
CA LYS A 3 34.82 9.86 1.27
C LYS A 3 34.90 9.44 -0.21
N ASN A 4 35.37 8.24 -0.52
CA ASN A 4 35.60 7.81 -1.90
C ASN A 4 34.35 7.17 -2.56
N ILE A 5 33.38 6.67 -1.75
CA ILE A 5 32.14 6.09 -2.26
C ILE A 5 31.19 7.20 -2.73
N PHE A 6 31.18 8.34 -2.01
CA PHE A 6 30.34 9.49 -2.38
C PHE A 6 30.83 10.14 -3.70
N ALA A 7 32.13 10.16 -3.90
CA ALA A 7 32.74 10.64 -5.15
C ALA A 7 32.45 9.71 -6.34
N LEU A 8 32.32 8.39 -6.10
CA LEU A 8 32.00 7.42 -7.14
C LEU A 8 30.53 7.52 -7.61
N ILE A 9 29.61 7.79 -6.67
CA ILE A 9 28.19 7.98 -6.97
C ILE A 9 27.97 9.28 -7.75
N ILE A 10 28.65 10.37 -7.40
CA ILE A 10 28.60 11.64 -8.13
C ILE A 10 29.26 11.51 -9.51
N GLY A 11 30.33 10.75 -9.63
CA GLY A 11 30.99 10.45 -10.90
C GLY A 11 30.14 9.63 -11.86
N LEU A 12 29.32 8.70 -11.37
CA LEU A 12 28.38 7.93 -12.19
C LEU A 12 27.20 8.76 -12.69
N ILE A 13 26.75 9.75 -11.92
CA ILE A 13 25.66 10.64 -12.32
C ILE A 13 26.13 11.67 -13.36
N SER A 14 27.41 12.08 -13.31
CA SER A 14 27.96 13.09 -14.24
C SER A 14 28.32 12.53 -15.63
N THR A 15 28.42 11.20 -15.80
CA THR A 15 28.74 10.58 -17.11
C THR A 15 27.52 10.34 -18.01
N PHE A 16 26.28 10.47 -17.48
CA PHE A 16 25.06 10.36 -18.27
C PHE A 16 24.49 11.68 -18.80
N GLY A 17 25.12 12.78 -18.49
CA GLY A 17 24.76 14.08 -19.06
C GLY A 17 25.68 14.44 -20.21
N LEU A 18 25.22 14.27 -21.42
CA LEU A 18 25.67 14.89 -22.67
C LEU A 18 25.86 13.85 -23.80
N HIS A 19 24.84 13.74 -24.63
CA HIS A 19 24.87 13.74 -26.09
C HIS A 19 23.49 13.36 -26.65
N ALA A 20 22.55 14.30 -26.55
CA ALA A 20 21.40 14.33 -27.46
C ALA A 20 21.75 15.29 -28.61
N GLN A 21 22.45 14.83 -29.61
CA GLN A 21 22.48 15.50 -30.91
C GLN A 21 21.19 15.18 -31.65
N ALA A 22 20.38 16.21 -31.87
CA ALA A 22 19.20 16.17 -32.70
C ALA A 22 19.62 15.86 -34.15
N LEU A 23 19.24 14.69 -34.67
CA LEU A 23 19.15 14.44 -36.11
C LEU A 23 17.88 15.16 -36.58
N GLN A 24 18.07 16.27 -37.28
CA GLN A 24 17.01 16.88 -38.09
C GLN A 24 16.66 15.93 -39.23
N ASP A 25 15.55 15.25 -39.08
CA ASP A 25 14.91 14.59 -40.21
C ASP A 25 13.75 15.45 -40.67
N THR A 26 13.93 16.11 -41.80
CA THR A 26 12.96 16.94 -42.48
C THR A 26 11.93 16.08 -43.19
N VAL A 27 10.90 15.67 -42.46
CA VAL A 27 9.66 15.18 -43.10
C VAL A 27 8.60 16.28 -42.96
N LEU A 28 8.31 16.93 -44.07
CA LEU A 28 7.21 17.88 -44.22
C LEU A 28 5.88 17.13 -44.13
N THR A 29 5.35 16.98 -42.92
CA THR A 29 3.94 16.63 -42.73
C THR A 29 3.16 17.92 -42.56
N ARG A 30 2.45 18.30 -43.62
CA ARG A 30 1.48 19.41 -43.58
C ARG A 30 0.25 18.91 -42.87
N GLN A 31 0.11 19.20 -41.59
CA GLN A 31 -1.18 19.10 -40.91
C GLN A 31 -2.06 20.28 -41.36
N LEU A 32 -3.14 19.98 -42.06
CA LEU A 32 -4.23 20.92 -42.30
C LEU A 32 -5.18 20.86 -41.09
N GLU A 33 -5.00 21.78 -40.14
CA GLU A 33 -6.05 22.08 -39.15
C GLU A 33 -7.15 22.86 -39.83
N LEU A 34 -8.30 22.25 -40.04
CA LEU A 34 -9.56 22.92 -40.39
C LEU A 34 -10.19 23.42 -39.07
N GLN A 35 -9.81 24.61 -38.63
CA GLN A 35 -10.61 25.33 -37.64
C GLN A 35 -11.85 25.87 -38.31
N ARG A 36 -12.99 25.26 -38.02
CA ARG A 36 -14.31 25.80 -38.41
C ARG A 36 -14.84 26.55 -37.22
N GLU A 37 -14.80 27.87 -37.27
CA GLU A 37 -15.57 28.69 -36.33
C GLU A 37 -17.05 28.37 -36.48
N PHE A 38 -17.65 27.82 -35.45
CA PHE A 38 -19.07 27.57 -35.37
C PHE A 38 -19.74 28.87 -34.87
N ASN A 39 -20.26 29.65 -35.78
CA ASN A 39 -21.12 30.78 -35.45
C ASN A 39 -22.59 30.28 -35.46
N PRO A 40 -23.24 30.15 -34.30
CA PRO A 40 -24.66 29.77 -34.28
C PRO A 40 -25.50 30.99 -34.66
N THR A 41 -25.94 31.06 -35.89
CA THR A 41 -27.04 31.95 -36.28
C THR A 41 -28.35 31.21 -36.06
N LEU A 42 -29.15 31.72 -35.14
CA LEU A 42 -30.56 31.32 -35.03
C LEU A 42 -31.30 31.76 -36.31
N GLN A 43 -31.58 30.82 -37.20
CA GLN A 43 -32.54 31.03 -38.28
C GLN A 43 -33.92 30.62 -37.77
N ASP A 44 -34.88 31.53 -37.90
CA ASP A 44 -36.28 31.24 -37.64
C ASP A 44 -36.74 30.06 -38.48
N ALA A 45 -37.30 29.05 -37.82
CA ALA A 45 -37.85 27.87 -38.46
C ALA A 45 -39.15 28.24 -39.15
N ASN A 46 -39.12 28.42 -40.46
CA ASN A 46 -40.34 28.50 -41.26
C ASN A 46 -41.08 27.16 -41.22
N LYS A 47 -42.32 27.19 -40.77
CA LYS A 47 -43.22 26.05 -40.69
C LYS A 47 -43.43 25.48 -42.08
N ILE A 48 -42.88 24.30 -42.37
CA ILE A 48 -43.09 23.60 -43.64
C ILE A 48 -44.48 23.00 -43.64
N ASN A 49 -45.38 23.62 -44.41
CA ASN A 49 -46.77 23.18 -44.58
C ASN A 49 -46.93 22.23 -45.78
N SER A 50 -45.99 21.36 -46.06
CA SER A 50 -46.14 20.33 -47.09
C SER A 50 -46.00 18.96 -46.47
N LEU A 51 -46.96 18.10 -46.66
CA LEU A 51 -46.90 16.69 -46.30
C LEU A 51 -45.71 16.04 -47.04
N PRO A 52 -44.83 15.29 -46.36
CA PRO A 52 -43.74 14.59 -47.02
C PRO A 52 -44.32 13.54 -47.98
N VAL A 53 -43.91 13.59 -49.24
CA VAL A 53 -44.19 12.51 -50.20
C VAL A 53 -43.28 11.33 -49.80
N VAL A 54 -43.89 10.30 -49.25
CA VAL A 54 -43.20 9.04 -48.95
C VAL A 54 -42.90 8.35 -50.30
N ARG A 55 -41.66 8.43 -50.75
CA ARG A 55 -41.18 7.57 -51.83
C ARG A 55 -40.78 6.23 -51.21
N GLU A 56 -41.35 5.15 -51.73
CA GLU A 56 -40.89 3.81 -51.36
C GLU A 56 -39.39 3.68 -51.66
N PRO A 57 -38.59 3.22 -50.68
CA PRO A 57 -37.16 3.01 -50.94
C PRO A 57 -37.01 1.88 -51.95
N GLN A 58 -36.38 2.16 -53.08
CA GLN A 58 -35.95 1.11 -54.00
C GLN A 58 -34.81 0.35 -53.31
N VAL A 59 -35.11 -0.82 -52.76
CA VAL A 59 -34.13 -1.73 -52.24
C VAL A 59 -33.43 -2.38 -53.42
N THR A 60 -32.25 -1.88 -53.78
CA THR A 60 -31.31 -2.61 -54.64
C THR A 60 -30.90 -3.86 -53.86
N LYS A 61 -31.25 -5.04 -54.35
CA LYS A 61 -30.73 -6.30 -53.80
C LYS A 61 -29.22 -6.25 -53.86
N ALA A 62 -28.58 -6.16 -52.69
CA ALA A 62 -27.16 -6.35 -52.60
C ALA A 62 -26.84 -7.78 -53.04
N ASN A 63 -25.85 -7.91 -53.92
CA ASN A 63 -25.37 -9.20 -54.37
C ASN A 63 -24.78 -9.94 -53.18
N THR A 64 -25.40 -11.05 -52.76
CA THR A 64 -24.98 -11.88 -51.65
C THR A 64 -23.95 -12.90 -52.07
N ASP A 65 -22.88 -12.45 -52.75
CA ASP A 65 -21.69 -13.25 -52.86
C ASP A 65 -20.93 -13.14 -51.52
N TYR A 66 -21.14 -14.13 -50.67
CA TYR A 66 -20.31 -14.32 -49.51
C TYR A 66 -18.89 -14.70 -49.96
N ALA A 67 -18.06 -13.70 -50.10
CA ALA A 67 -16.61 -13.95 -50.27
C ALA A 67 -16.14 -14.77 -49.04
N MET A 68 -15.51 -15.91 -49.30
CA MET A 68 -15.00 -16.84 -48.29
C MET A 68 -13.79 -16.28 -47.50
N TRP A 69 -13.62 -15.00 -47.44
CA TRP A 69 -12.62 -14.30 -46.66
C TRP A 69 -13.30 -13.46 -45.60
N THR A 70 -13.78 -14.12 -44.56
CA THR A 70 -14.11 -13.41 -43.31
C THR A 70 -12.81 -13.08 -42.60
N THR A 71 -12.19 -11.98 -42.93
CA THR A 71 -11.29 -11.30 -42.02
C THR A 71 -12.16 -10.82 -40.87
N ARG A 72 -12.00 -11.47 -39.72
CA ARG A 72 -12.59 -11.00 -38.46
C ARG A 72 -12.12 -9.56 -38.27
N ALA A 73 -13.03 -8.59 -38.39
CA ALA A 73 -12.73 -7.22 -38.01
C ALA A 73 -12.42 -7.23 -36.51
N THR A 74 -11.17 -7.15 -36.17
CA THR A 74 -10.74 -6.90 -34.79
C THR A 74 -11.16 -5.48 -34.48
N PRO A 75 -12.06 -5.25 -33.51
CA PRO A 75 -12.41 -3.89 -33.14
C PRO A 75 -11.13 -3.17 -32.71
N PRO A 76 -10.90 -1.93 -33.15
CA PRO A 76 -9.65 -1.21 -32.88
C PRO A 76 -9.50 -0.77 -31.42
N PHE A 77 -10.35 -1.21 -30.52
CA PHE A 77 -10.33 -0.89 -29.11
C PHE A 77 -10.33 -2.18 -28.32
N GLU A 78 -9.22 -2.50 -27.68
CA GLU A 78 -9.23 -3.41 -26.55
C GLU A 78 -10.08 -2.76 -25.45
N ILE A 79 -11.21 -3.38 -25.13
CA ILE A 79 -11.92 -3.06 -23.91
C ILE A 79 -11.03 -3.55 -22.77
N ALA A 80 -10.16 -2.68 -22.28
CA ALA A 80 -9.38 -2.97 -21.10
C ALA A 80 -10.38 -3.34 -19.99
N LEU A 81 -10.26 -4.55 -19.46
CA LEU A 81 -11.03 -4.95 -18.30
C LEU A 81 -10.85 -3.87 -17.23
N PRO A 82 -11.93 -3.33 -16.64
CA PRO A 82 -11.83 -2.35 -15.59
C PRO A 82 -10.91 -2.91 -14.51
N ARG A 83 -9.89 -2.14 -14.13
CA ARG A 83 -8.96 -2.54 -13.07
C ARG A 83 -9.78 -2.88 -11.84
N PRO A 84 -9.58 -4.06 -11.23
CA PRO A 84 -10.32 -4.41 -10.03
C PRO A 84 -10.01 -3.39 -8.93
N GLY A 85 -11.05 -2.81 -8.36
CA GLY A 85 -11.03 -2.26 -7.03
C GLY A 85 -10.48 -0.86 -6.80
N SER A 86 -10.15 -0.06 -7.81
CA SER A 86 -10.20 1.38 -7.58
C SER A 86 -11.55 1.88 -8.10
N ILE A 87 -12.51 2.07 -7.21
CA ILE A 87 -13.60 2.99 -7.51
C ILE A 87 -12.92 4.35 -7.59
N MET A 88 -12.41 4.70 -8.77
CA MET A 88 -12.37 6.08 -9.15
C MET A 88 -13.84 6.42 -9.39
N THR A 89 -14.56 6.75 -8.32
CA THR A 89 -15.66 7.67 -8.49
C THR A 89 -15.02 8.83 -9.22
N ASP A 90 -15.44 9.13 -10.43
CA ASP A 90 -15.20 10.42 -11.04
C ASP A 90 -15.61 11.43 -9.98
N ILE A 91 -14.63 11.90 -9.21
CA ILE A 91 -14.85 13.00 -8.29
C ILE A 91 -15.06 14.16 -9.25
N PRO A 92 -16.30 14.65 -9.41
CA PRO A 92 -16.55 15.73 -10.33
C PRO A 92 -15.57 16.84 -9.97
N TYR A 93 -14.87 17.38 -10.96
CA TYR A 93 -13.90 18.46 -10.78
C TYR A 93 -14.55 19.53 -9.91
N THR A 94 -14.22 19.54 -8.64
CA THR A 94 -14.78 20.49 -7.70
C THR A 94 -13.91 21.73 -7.75
N LEU A 95 -14.52 22.88 -7.95
CA LEU A 95 -13.86 24.20 -7.84
C LEU A 95 -13.29 24.46 -6.44
N GLN A 96 -13.54 23.53 -5.51
CA GLN A 96 -13.07 23.61 -4.13
C GLN A 96 -11.56 23.40 -4.06
N ARG A 97 -10.89 24.39 -3.47
CA ARG A 97 -9.43 24.40 -3.34
C ARG A 97 -8.92 23.65 -2.13
N GLY A 98 -9.79 23.37 -1.15
CA GLY A 98 -9.35 22.70 0.05
C GLY A 98 -10.48 22.13 0.89
N TYR A 99 -10.08 21.46 1.96
CA TYR A 99 -10.99 20.98 2.98
C TYR A 99 -10.35 21.01 4.37
N VAL A 100 -11.18 21.14 5.38
CA VAL A 100 -10.86 20.91 6.79
C VAL A 100 -11.82 19.89 7.33
N LYS A 101 -11.30 18.84 7.96
CA LYS A 101 -12.05 17.79 8.64
C LYS A 101 -11.67 17.79 10.11
N LEU A 102 -12.66 17.71 11.00
CA LEU A 102 -12.45 17.54 12.42
C LEU A 102 -13.49 16.56 12.98
N ASN A 103 -13.01 15.52 13.65
CA ASN A 103 -13.84 14.57 14.40
C ASN A 103 -13.32 14.46 15.82
N ALA A 104 -14.21 14.28 16.77
CA ALA A 104 -13.87 14.02 18.16
C ALA A 104 -14.76 12.92 18.73
N GLY A 105 -14.26 12.18 19.72
CA GLY A 105 -14.95 11.03 20.29
C GLY A 105 -14.55 10.70 21.72
N ASN A 106 -15.08 9.57 22.20
CA ASN A 106 -14.65 9.02 23.49
C ASN A 106 -13.17 8.60 23.45
N TYR A 107 -12.56 8.27 24.58
CA TYR A 107 -11.12 8.11 24.77
C TYR A 107 -10.31 9.37 24.40
N ALA A 108 -10.96 10.55 24.40
CA ALA A 108 -10.40 11.80 23.88
C ALA A 108 -9.78 11.64 22.48
N ASN A 109 -10.41 10.81 21.65
CA ASN A 109 -9.98 10.64 20.25
C ASN A 109 -10.27 11.91 19.46
N ILE A 110 -9.26 12.39 18.72
CA ILE A 110 -9.37 13.53 17.81
C ILE A 110 -8.73 13.15 16.48
N ASP A 111 -9.51 13.29 15.40
CA ASP A 111 -9.02 13.19 14.02
C ASP A 111 -9.17 14.54 13.34
N GLY A 112 -8.08 15.12 12.90
CA GLY A 112 -8.04 16.34 12.11
C GLY A 112 -7.41 16.09 10.74
N ALA A 113 -7.94 16.71 9.71
CA ALA A 113 -7.30 16.72 8.39
C ALA A 113 -7.49 18.06 7.70
N VAL A 114 -6.45 18.55 7.06
CA VAL A 114 -6.47 19.72 6.20
C VAL A 114 -5.82 19.36 4.88
N GLY A 115 -6.50 19.65 3.77
CA GLY A 115 -5.96 19.49 2.42
C GLY A 115 -6.18 20.77 1.63
N ILE A 116 -5.13 21.26 0.94
CA ILE A 116 -5.18 22.49 0.16
C ILE A 116 -4.44 22.29 -1.17
N LYS A 117 -5.07 22.67 -2.26
CA LYS A 117 -4.44 22.83 -3.57
C LYS A 117 -3.98 24.26 -3.73
N PHE A 118 -2.68 24.50 -3.56
CA PHE A 118 -2.10 25.85 -3.76
C PHE A 118 -2.05 26.22 -5.24
N LEU A 119 -1.73 25.25 -6.08
CA LEU A 119 -1.67 25.40 -7.53
C LEU A 119 -2.29 24.16 -8.17
N ASP A 120 -3.18 24.34 -9.12
CA ASP A 120 -3.83 23.30 -9.89
C ASP A 120 -3.99 23.79 -11.34
N SER A 121 -2.90 23.72 -12.10
CA SER A 121 -2.87 24.02 -13.54
C SER A 121 -2.73 22.72 -14.33
N GLU A 122 -2.83 22.80 -15.65
CA GLU A 122 -2.64 21.64 -16.53
C GLU A 122 -1.26 21.02 -16.38
N THR A 123 -0.23 21.84 -16.18
CA THR A 123 1.16 21.40 -16.12
C THR A 123 1.74 21.34 -14.71
N ASN A 124 1.24 22.16 -13.78
CA ASN A 124 1.82 22.24 -12.44
C ASN A 124 0.74 22.07 -11.37
N LYS A 125 1.03 21.23 -10.39
CA LYS A 125 0.15 21.03 -9.23
C LYS A 125 0.95 21.10 -7.95
N VAL A 126 0.45 21.88 -6.98
CA VAL A 126 1.05 21.98 -5.64
C VAL A 126 -0.03 21.70 -4.61
N ASN A 127 0.15 20.64 -3.84
CA ASN A 127 -0.81 20.20 -2.83
C ASN A 127 -0.14 20.13 -1.47
N PHE A 128 -0.86 20.58 -0.46
CA PHE A 128 -0.48 20.42 0.94
C PHE A 128 -1.52 19.57 1.66
N MET A 129 -1.06 18.71 2.56
CA MET A 129 -1.90 17.91 3.44
C MET A 129 -1.31 17.90 4.84
N PHE A 130 -2.18 18.05 5.83
CA PHE A 130 -1.88 17.85 7.25
C PHE A 130 -2.92 16.91 7.85
N LEU A 131 -2.45 15.93 8.63
CA LEU A 131 -3.28 14.97 9.36
C LEU A 131 -2.88 14.99 10.83
N HIS A 132 -3.87 14.96 11.69
CA HIS A 132 -3.73 14.80 13.13
C HIS A 132 -4.59 13.62 13.58
N ASN A 133 -4.01 12.71 14.35
CA ASN A 133 -4.74 11.62 14.99
C ASN A 133 -4.21 11.47 16.42
N SER A 134 -5.10 11.50 17.40
CA SER A 134 -4.69 11.37 18.79
C SER A 134 -5.73 10.64 19.63
N SER A 135 -5.26 10.03 20.72
CA SER A 135 -6.07 9.39 21.73
C SER A 135 -5.44 9.56 23.10
N ASN A 136 -6.27 9.68 24.13
CA ASN A 136 -5.84 9.76 25.52
C ASN A 136 -6.94 9.22 26.43
N GLY A 137 -7.04 7.90 26.52
CA GLY A 137 -8.12 7.23 27.25
C GLY A 137 -7.65 6.04 28.08
N ASN A 138 -8.47 5.63 29.02
CA ASN A 138 -8.25 4.41 29.77
C ASN A 138 -8.84 3.23 29.00
N ILE A 139 -8.08 2.15 28.87
CA ILE A 139 -8.50 0.89 28.29
C ILE A 139 -8.37 -0.23 29.31
N ASP A 140 -9.16 -1.27 29.14
CA ASP A 140 -9.11 -2.45 30.01
C ASP A 140 -8.11 -3.45 29.43
N TYR A 141 -7.30 -4.09 30.29
CA TYR A 141 -6.51 -5.24 29.87
C TYR A 141 -7.44 -6.44 29.67
N ASN A 142 -7.05 -7.29 28.73
CA ASN A 142 -7.77 -8.53 28.45
C ASN A 142 -7.48 -9.64 29.47
N GLN A 143 -6.43 -9.49 30.25
CA GLN A 143 -5.96 -10.45 31.25
C GLN A 143 -6.29 -9.97 32.66
N ASP A 144 -6.43 -10.93 33.61
CA ASP A 144 -6.61 -10.65 35.02
C ASP A 144 -5.32 -10.06 35.62
N VAL A 145 -5.12 -8.78 35.41
CA VAL A 145 -3.97 -8.02 35.91
C VAL A 145 -4.42 -6.88 36.81
N THR A 146 -3.56 -6.48 37.74
CA THR A 146 -3.83 -5.35 38.64
C THR A 146 -2.75 -4.27 38.44
N PRO A 147 -3.11 -3.03 38.08
CA PRO A 147 -4.47 -2.54 37.77
C PRO A 147 -5.00 -3.11 36.46
N ASN A 148 -6.31 -3.36 36.39
CA ASN A 148 -6.96 -3.87 35.18
C ASN A 148 -7.17 -2.79 34.09
N LYS A 149 -6.86 -1.52 34.38
CA LYS A 149 -6.99 -0.38 33.48
C LYS A 149 -5.69 0.35 33.33
N ILE A 150 -5.38 0.71 32.09
CA ILE A 150 -4.18 1.46 31.74
C ILE A 150 -4.54 2.66 30.86
N LYS A 151 -3.77 3.71 30.98
CA LYS A 151 -3.89 4.88 30.12
C LYS A 151 -3.12 4.68 28.83
N MET A 152 -3.82 4.56 27.73
CA MET A 152 -3.26 4.57 26.38
C MET A 152 -3.23 6.01 25.86
N LYS A 153 -2.08 6.45 25.39
CA LYS A 153 -1.89 7.76 24.77
C LYS A 153 -1.11 7.65 23.48
N TYR A 154 -1.58 8.32 22.45
CA TYR A 154 -0.78 8.58 21.26
C TYR A 154 -1.22 9.89 20.60
N MET A 155 -0.31 10.46 19.83
CA MET A 155 -0.54 11.65 19.01
C MET A 155 0.33 11.57 17.78
N ASP A 156 -0.28 11.50 16.62
CA ASP A 156 0.38 11.46 15.32
C ASP A 156 0.06 12.74 14.55
N ASN A 157 1.08 13.47 14.14
CA ASN A 157 0.98 14.63 13.27
C ASN A 157 1.76 14.34 12.00
N PHE A 158 1.09 14.42 10.87
CA PHE A 158 1.69 14.17 9.56
C PHE A 158 1.43 15.35 8.63
N ALA A 159 2.49 15.89 8.06
CA ALA A 159 2.42 16.95 7.05
C ALA A 159 3.08 16.47 5.75
N ARG A 160 2.51 16.84 4.61
CA ARG A 160 3.08 16.57 3.28
C ARG A 160 2.86 17.77 2.37
N LEU A 161 3.92 18.15 1.67
CA LEU A 161 3.88 19.07 0.55
C LEU A 161 4.29 18.31 -0.71
N ASN A 162 3.46 18.36 -1.74
CA ASN A 162 3.68 17.69 -3.01
C ASN A 162 3.72 18.74 -4.13
N PHE A 163 4.69 18.60 -5.03
CA PHE A 163 4.77 19.29 -6.30
C PHE A 163 4.80 18.28 -7.43
N LYS A 164 3.93 18.46 -8.42
CA LYS A 164 3.87 17.65 -9.63
C LYS A 164 4.01 18.56 -10.85
N HIS A 165 4.87 18.17 -11.78
CA HIS A 165 4.99 18.80 -13.09
C HIS A 165 4.72 17.79 -14.19
N ILE A 166 3.82 18.15 -15.09
CA ILE A 166 3.43 17.33 -16.25
C ILE A 166 4.11 17.94 -17.48
N PHE A 167 5.11 17.22 -17.98
CA PHE A 167 5.76 17.52 -19.25
C PHE A 167 4.92 16.94 -20.41
N GLU A 168 5.28 17.24 -21.63
CA GLU A 168 4.60 16.74 -22.82
C GLU A 168 4.57 15.20 -22.88
N ALA A 169 5.67 14.52 -22.52
CA ALA A 169 5.82 13.08 -22.62
C ALA A 169 6.23 12.40 -21.29
N SER A 170 6.29 13.14 -20.19
CA SER A 170 6.69 12.60 -18.89
C SER A 170 6.02 13.35 -17.74
N GLU A 171 6.05 12.74 -16.57
CA GLU A 171 5.54 13.31 -15.33
C GLU A 171 6.61 13.25 -14.25
N PHE A 172 6.86 14.37 -13.61
CA PHE A 172 7.73 14.51 -12.44
C PHE A 172 6.88 14.82 -11.21
N ASP A 173 7.09 14.05 -10.16
CA ASP A 173 6.42 14.22 -8.87
C ASP A 173 7.47 14.24 -7.76
N ILE A 174 7.42 15.23 -6.90
CA ILE A 174 8.27 15.33 -5.71
C ILE A 174 7.44 15.71 -4.51
N TYR A 175 7.64 15.02 -3.40
CA TYR A 175 7.04 15.42 -2.14
C TYR A 175 8.02 15.32 -0.97
N GLY A 176 7.86 16.26 -0.04
CA GLY A 176 8.43 16.18 1.30
C GLY A 176 7.33 15.90 2.31
N SER A 177 7.58 15.03 3.27
CA SER A 177 6.65 14.76 4.36
C SER A 177 7.37 14.62 5.70
N PHE A 178 6.65 14.96 6.76
CA PHE A 178 7.13 14.87 8.14
C PHE A 178 6.06 14.23 9.02
N LEU A 179 6.44 13.19 9.73
CA LEU A 179 5.64 12.54 10.76
C LEU A 179 6.27 12.80 12.12
N HIS A 180 5.47 13.30 13.05
CA HIS A 180 5.80 13.34 14.47
C HIS A 180 4.78 12.48 15.22
N SER A 181 5.24 11.34 15.72
CA SER A 181 4.44 10.36 16.44
C SER A 181 4.91 10.30 17.88
N GLN A 182 4.01 10.55 18.82
CA GLN A 182 4.24 10.45 20.25
C GLN A 182 3.28 9.40 20.83
N PHE A 183 3.76 8.48 21.66
CA PHE A 183 2.94 7.44 22.26
C PHE A 183 3.58 6.92 23.55
N ASN A 184 2.78 6.25 24.38
CA ASN A 184 3.32 5.56 25.56
C ASN A 184 3.34 4.05 25.33
N TYR A 185 4.35 3.39 25.92
CA TYR A 185 4.34 1.95 26.05
C TYR A 185 3.43 1.58 27.23
N PHE A 186 2.35 0.86 26.96
CA PHE A 186 1.37 0.46 27.97
C PHE A 186 1.18 -1.06 28.05
N GLY A 187 2.02 -1.82 27.34
CA GLY A 187 1.97 -3.27 27.37
C GLY A 187 2.09 -3.84 28.77
N ASN A 188 1.39 -4.93 29.06
CA ASN A 188 1.48 -5.65 30.31
C ASN A 188 1.49 -7.17 30.07
N ASN A 189 2.50 -7.83 30.59
CA ASN A 189 2.67 -9.28 30.45
C ASN A 189 2.42 -10.05 31.77
N PHE A 190 2.51 -9.43 32.95
CA PHE A 190 2.67 -10.21 34.19
C PHE A 190 1.99 -9.63 35.43
N GLY A 191 1.08 -8.74 35.32
CA GLY A 191 0.34 -8.20 36.47
C GLY A 191 1.10 -7.20 37.35
N GLU A 192 2.39 -7.03 37.13
CA GLU A 192 3.19 -6.02 37.82
C GLU A 192 3.54 -4.90 36.84
N THR A 193 2.68 -3.91 36.77
CA THR A 193 2.96 -2.72 35.97
C THR A 193 3.97 -1.84 36.72
N ARG A 194 5.24 -1.99 36.42
CA ARG A 194 6.23 -0.98 36.80
C ARG A 194 6.16 0.16 35.79
N MET A 195 5.25 1.11 36.02
CA MET A 195 5.23 2.33 35.25
C MET A 195 6.43 3.19 35.66
N LEU A 196 7.29 3.45 34.71
CA LEU A 196 8.26 4.51 34.84
C LEU A 196 7.53 5.85 34.69
N ASP A 197 7.97 6.89 35.42
CA ASP A 197 7.33 8.21 35.42
C ASP A 197 7.23 8.83 34.01
N ASP A 198 8.16 8.49 33.10
CA ASP A 198 8.15 8.91 31.71
C ASP A 198 8.25 7.71 30.76
N ASN A 199 7.12 7.15 30.37
CA ASN A 199 7.03 5.99 29.49
C ASN A 199 6.65 6.36 28.05
N HIS A 200 6.78 7.64 27.66
CA HIS A 200 6.41 8.06 26.32
C HIS A 200 7.60 8.10 25.36
N GLN A 201 7.38 7.54 24.20
CA GLN A 201 8.31 7.55 23.08
C GLN A 201 7.88 8.60 22.06
N ILE A 202 8.84 9.14 21.33
CA ILE A 202 8.61 10.01 20.19
C ILE A 202 9.36 9.43 19.00
N LEU A 203 8.69 9.31 17.85
CA LEU A 203 9.34 9.09 16.57
C LEU A 203 9.12 10.33 15.70
N SER A 204 10.21 10.88 15.21
CA SER A 204 10.21 11.88 14.15
C SER A 204 10.73 11.26 12.86
N LEU A 205 9.97 11.37 11.77
CA LEU A 205 10.33 10.81 10.46
C LEU A 205 10.17 11.90 9.40
N PHE A 206 11.26 12.25 8.76
CA PHE A 206 11.26 13.07 7.55
C PHE A 206 11.42 12.17 6.33
N ASN A 207 10.61 12.37 5.31
CA ASN A 207 10.71 11.67 4.04
C ASN A 207 10.71 12.67 2.88
N LEU A 208 11.65 12.51 1.97
CA LEU A 208 11.69 13.18 0.67
C LEU A 208 11.63 12.11 -0.42
N LYS A 209 10.66 12.22 -1.34
CA LYS A 209 10.56 11.29 -2.46
C LYS A 209 10.38 12.05 -3.76
N ALA A 210 11.12 11.64 -4.78
CA ALA A 210 11.00 12.15 -6.14
C ALA A 210 10.78 10.98 -7.11
N SER A 211 9.90 11.16 -8.09
CA SER A 211 9.65 10.18 -9.15
C SER A 211 9.55 10.87 -10.52
N LEU A 212 10.02 10.17 -11.53
CA LEU A 212 9.95 10.58 -12.92
C LEU A 212 9.59 9.37 -13.77
N HIS A 213 8.58 9.48 -14.61
CA HIS A 213 8.21 8.43 -15.54
C HIS A 213 7.67 9.01 -16.85
N ASN A 214 7.80 8.26 -17.94
CA ASN A 214 7.17 8.65 -19.18
C ASN A 214 5.67 8.35 -19.16
N THR A 215 4.88 9.28 -19.72
CA THR A 215 3.41 9.18 -19.83
C THR A 215 2.97 8.72 -21.22
N GLN A 216 3.84 8.86 -22.21
CA GLN A 216 3.61 8.42 -23.58
C GLN A 216 4.64 7.35 -23.95
N PRO A 217 4.30 6.39 -24.83
CA PRO A 217 5.25 5.40 -25.31
C PRO A 217 6.48 6.06 -25.91
N GLN A 218 7.66 5.62 -25.47
CA GLN A 218 8.95 6.08 -25.92
C GLN A 218 9.76 4.89 -26.48
N PRO A 219 10.81 5.12 -27.28
CA PRO A 219 11.70 4.05 -27.72
C PRO A 219 12.28 3.25 -26.54
N ILE A 220 12.52 3.90 -25.41
CA ILE A 220 12.82 3.29 -24.12
C ILE A 220 11.88 3.94 -23.10
N ASN A 221 11.01 3.13 -22.51
CA ASN A 221 10.18 3.57 -21.40
C ASN A 221 11.02 3.53 -20.13
N TYR A 222 10.80 4.51 -19.27
CA TYR A 222 11.51 4.63 -17.99
C TYR A 222 10.57 5.02 -16.86
N SER A 223 10.87 4.51 -15.69
CA SER A 223 10.29 4.95 -14.43
C SER A 223 11.36 4.94 -13.35
N GLY A 224 11.67 6.09 -12.81
CA GLY A 224 12.65 6.27 -11.75
C GLY A 224 11.99 6.81 -10.49
N THR A 225 12.42 6.33 -9.32
CA THR A 225 12.00 6.83 -8.01
C THR A 225 13.21 6.90 -7.11
N PHE A 226 13.34 8.02 -6.40
CA PHE A 226 14.33 8.22 -5.34
C PHE A 226 13.58 8.57 -4.05
N SER A 227 13.97 7.98 -2.93
CA SER A 227 13.42 8.28 -1.61
C SER A 227 14.53 8.38 -0.57
N TYR A 228 14.44 9.38 0.27
CA TYR A 228 15.30 9.56 1.43
C TYR A 228 14.44 9.67 2.67
N ASN A 229 14.74 8.86 3.69
CA ASN A 229 14.10 8.91 5.00
C ASN A 229 15.18 9.21 6.06
N TYR A 230 14.87 10.14 6.93
CA TYR A 230 15.59 10.36 8.18
C TYR A 230 14.63 10.14 9.33
N PHE A 231 15.00 9.31 10.30
CA PHE A 231 14.18 9.08 11.49
C PHE A 231 15.01 9.20 12.76
N SER A 232 14.33 9.57 13.82
CA SER A 232 14.92 9.64 15.17
C SER A 232 13.85 9.33 16.20
N THR A 233 14.21 8.52 17.21
CA THR A 233 13.38 8.23 18.38
C THR A 233 13.88 9.03 19.59
N LYS A 234 13.02 9.26 20.59
CA LYS A 234 13.41 9.93 21.84
C LYS A 234 14.39 9.07 22.64
N TYR A 235 14.11 7.79 22.73
CA TYR A 235 14.91 6.81 23.47
C TYR A 235 15.38 5.68 22.55
N GLY A 236 16.52 5.11 22.85
CA GLY A 236 17.05 3.89 22.25
C GLY A 236 16.48 2.63 22.89
N LYS A 237 17.34 1.78 23.46
CA LYS A 237 16.95 0.49 24.08
C LYS A 237 16.23 0.66 25.41
N THR A 238 16.57 1.70 26.18
CA THR A 238 15.99 2.01 27.49
C THR A 238 15.60 3.48 27.56
N ILE A 239 14.73 3.85 28.52
CA ILE A 239 14.29 5.25 28.72
C ILE A 239 15.45 6.18 29.13
N THR A 240 16.54 5.61 29.60
CA THR A 240 17.75 6.35 30.00
C THR A 240 18.78 6.45 28.88
N ASP A 241 18.57 5.75 27.76
CA ASP A 241 19.51 5.70 26.66
C ASP A 241 19.42 6.96 25.77
N GLU A 242 20.51 7.16 25.02
CA GLU A 242 20.55 8.15 23.94
C GLU A 242 19.49 7.84 22.89
N SER A 243 19.10 8.85 22.12
CA SER A 243 18.18 8.69 20.99
C SER A 243 18.74 7.70 19.96
N PHE A 244 17.85 6.93 19.35
CA PHE A 244 18.17 6.06 18.23
C PHE A 244 17.60 6.65 16.95
N GLY A 245 18.37 6.60 15.87
CA GLY A 245 17.95 7.13 14.59
C GLY A 245 18.70 6.50 13.44
N GLY A 246 18.44 7.03 12.25
CA GLY A 246 19.12 6.57 11.06
C GLY A 246 18.62 7.24 9.78
N ASN A 247 19.32 6.90 8.72
CA ASN A 247 19.09 7.37 7.37
C ASN A 247 18.82 6.18 6.46
N GLN A 248 17.76 6.26 5.67
CA GLN A 248 17.46 5.27 4.63
C GLN A 248 17.36 5.94 3.27
N VAL A 249 18.07 5.40 2.30
CA VAL A 249 18.03 5.83 0.91
C VAL A 249 17.52 4.69 0.06
N ASP A 250 16.49 4.94 -0.73
CA ASP A 250 15.96 3.99 -1.71
C ASP A 250 15.99 4.63 -3.09
N ALA A 251 16.48 3.90 -4.09
CA ALA A 251 16.40 4.28 -5.48
C ALA A 251 15.88 3.11 -6.31
N LYS A 252 14.90 3.37 -7.17
CA LYS A 252 14.30 2.37 -8.07
C LYS A 252 14.35 2.89 -9.49
N LEU A 253 14.66 2.00 -10.43
CA LEU A 253 14.68 2.30 -11.85
C LEU A 253 14.07 1.11 -12.62
N ASP A 254 13.11 1.39 -13.50
CA ASP A 254 12.57 0.44 -14.46
C ASP A 254 12.81 0.98 -15.86
N LEU A 255 13.57 0.25 -16.65
CA LEU A 255 13.84 0.56 -18.06
C LEU A 255 13.31 -0.58 -18.90
N ASN A 256 12.48 -0.27 -19.90
CA ASN A 256 12.01 -1.27 -20.82
C ASN A 256 11.86 -0.73 -22.25
N LYS A 257 11.93 -1.65 -23.19
CA LYS A 257 11.81 -1.38 -24.61
C LYS A 257 10.91 -2.39 -25.27
N SER A 258 10.02 -1.92 -26.15
CA SER A 258 9.20 -2.77 -26.99
C SER A 258 10.02 -3.49 -28.05
N PHE A 259 9.69 -4.75 -28.32
CA PHE A 259 10.26 -5.54 -29.42
C PHE A 259 9.16 -6.39 -30.07
N ILE A 260 9.27 -6.70 -31.34
CA ILE A 260 8.33 -7.57 -32.10
C ILE A 260 6.85 -7.30 -31.78
N GLY A 261 6.27 -6.27 -32.39
CA GLY A 261 4.82 -6.06 -32.40
C GLY A 261 4.24 -5.21 -31.24
N GLY A 262 5.04 -4.37 -30.59
CA GLY A 262 4.52 -3.30 -29.72
C GLY A 262 4.22 -3.68 -28.26
N ASP A 263 3.55 -4.80 -28.01
CA ASP A 263 3.11 -5.19 -26.67
C ASP A 263 4.12 -6.08 -25.92
N ASN A 264 5.11 -6.60 -26.63
CA ASN A 264 6.19 -7.37 -26.05
C ASN A 264 7.30 -6.45 -25.58
N LEU A 265 7.75 -6.61 -24.33
CA LEU A 265 8.76 -5.76 -23.69
C LEU A 265 9.95 -6.58 -23.21
N VAL A 266 11.14 -6.05 -23.38
CA VAL A 266 12.33 -6.49 -22.65
C VAL A 266 12.75 -5.35 -21.73
N GLY A 267 13.09 -5.66 -20.49
CA GLY A 267 13.43 -4.63 -19.53
C GLY A 267 14.28 -5.12 -18.38
N ILE A 268 14.71 -4.17 -17.58
CA ILE A 268 15.41 -4.38 -16.33
C ILE A 268 14.86 -3.44 -15.27
N LYS A 269 14.54 -3.98 -14.11
CA LYS A 269 14.30 -3.18 -12.90
C LYS A 269 15.52 -3.26 -12.01
N GLY A 270 15.94 -2.11 -11.47
CA GLY A 270 16.97 -2.03 -10.46
C GLY A 270 16.39 -1.39 -9.21
N GLU A 271 16.78 -1.88 -8.06
CA GLU A 271 16.49 -1.28 -6.77
C GLU A 271 17.76 -1.22 -5.92
N PHE A 272 18.00 -0.07 -5.32
CA PHE A 272 19.03 0.17 -4.33
C PHE A 272 18.37 0.56 -3.03
N THR A 273 18.79 -0.04 -1.92
CA THR A 273 18.42 0.38 -0.56
C THR A 273 19.68 0.43 0.29
N GLY A 274 19.91 1.57 0.93
CA GLY A 274 20.94 1.75 1.94
C GLY A 274 20.32 2.23 3.25
N VAL A 275 20.57 1.55 4.35
CA VAL A 275 20.12 1.95 5.68
C VAL A 275 21.34 2.11 6.58
N PHE A 276 21.46 3.28 7.19
CA PHE A 276 22.58 3.67 8.03
C PHE A 276 22.01 4.10 9.38
N TYR A 277 22.23 3.28 10.39
CA TYR A 277 21.77 3.52 11.75
C TYR A 277 22.79 4.33 12.54
N ASP A 278 22.30 5.16 13.45
CA ASP A 278 23.15 5.91 14.37
C ASP A 278 23.72 4.95 15.44
N GLU A 279 24.98 5.14 15.82
CA GLU A 279 25.60 4.37 16.89
C GLU A 279 25.12 4.86 18.25
N ILE A 280 24.60 3.96 19.08
CA ILE A 280 24.35 4.20 20.49
C ILE A 280 25.62 3.84 21.27
N LYS A 281 26.27 4.85 21.86
CA LYS A 281 27.58 4.71 22.50
C LYS A 281 27.55 3.84 23.75
N THR A 282 26.40 3.75 24.42
CA THR A 282 26.22 3.00 25.67
C THR A 282 26.08 1.49 25.47
N LEU A 283 25.93 1.02 24.23
CA LEU A 283 25.75 -0.39 23.90
C LEU A 283 27.07 -1.07 23.59
N GLY A 284 27.16 -2.36 23.95
CA GLY A 284 28.27 -3.23 23.54
C GLY A 284 28.30 -3.43 22.02
N GLU A 285 29.45 -3.87 21.48
CA GLU A 285 29.57 -4.08 20.01
C GLU A 285 28.58 -5.10 19.48
N ASP A 286 28.26 -6.14 20.27
CA ASP A 286 27.30 -7.20 19.89
C ASP A 286 25.83 -6.75 19.92
N GLU A 287 25.53 -5.56 20.46
CA GLU A 287 24.19 -5.02 20.59
C GLU A 287 23.87 -3.92 19.54
N LYS A 288 24.83 -3.59 18.68
CA LYS A 288 24.66 -2.56 17.64
C LYS A 288 23.91 -3.13 16.45
N ILE A 289 23.01 -2.31 15.89
CA ILE A 289 22.37 -2.64 14.62
C ILE A 289 23.36 -2.37 13.48
N SER A 290 23.56 -3.37 12.63
CA SER A 290 24.41 -3.25 11.45
C SER A 290 23.77 -2.40 10.37
N ASN A 291 24.59 -1.61 9.68
CA ASN A 291 24.17 -0.95 8.45
C ASN A 291 23.83 -2.00 7.39
N PHE A 292 22.83 -1.68 6.56
CA PHE A 292 22.33 -2.59 5.54
C PHE A 292 22.35 -1.92 4.17
N ILE A 293 22.95 -2.59 3.19
CA ILE A 293 22.91 -2.15 1.80
C ILE A 293 22.43 -3.33 0.96
N MET A 294 21.46 -3.07 0.09
CA MET A 294 20.93 -4.04 -0.86
C MET A 294 20.89 -3.44 -2.26
N VAL A 295 21.31 -4.23 -3.24
CA VAL A 295 21.14 -3.94 -4.66
C VAL A 295 20.39 -5.09 -5.27
N ASP A 296 19.22 -4.81 -5.82
CA ASP A 296 18.42 -5.75 -6.59
C ASP A 296 18.46 -5.42 -8.08
N ALA A 297 18.58 -6.44 -8.91
CA ALA A 297 18.47 -6.34 -10.36
C ALA A 297 17.48 -7.40 -10.85
N ASN A 298 16.44 -6.96 -11.55
CA ASN A 298 15.42 -7.82 -12.11
C ASN A 298 15.34 -7.66 -13.63
N PRO A 299 16.14 -8.41 -14.41
CA PRO A 299 15.96 -8.52 -15.84
C PRO A 299 14.68 -9.31 -16.15
N TYR A 300 13.91 -8.86 -17.14
CA TYR A 300 12.65 -9.50 -17.50
C TYR A 300 12.30 -9.38 -18.98
N ILE A 301 11.47 -10.31 -19.42
CA ILE A 301 10.76 -10.25 -20.70
C ILE A 301 9.26 -10.32 -20.38
N HIS A 302 8.49 -9.41 -20.96
CA HIS A 302 7.04 -9.42 -20.95
C HIS A 302 6.52 -9.77 -22.33
N LEU A 303 5.68 -10.79 -22.41
CA LEU A 303 5.07 -11.29 -23.63
C LEU A 303 3.55 -11.18 -23.50
N GLU A 304 2.91 -10.69 -24.54
CA GLU A 304 1.47 -10.55 -24.60
C GLU A 304 0.92 -11.21 -25.86
N GLY A 305 -0.05 -12.11 -25.68
CA GLY A 305 -0.82 -12.74 -26.74
C GLY A 305 -2.27 -12.27 -26.74
N PHE A 306 -3.10 -12.85 -27.58
CA PHE A 306 -4.49 -12.45 -27.76
C PHE A 306 -5.31 -12.50 -26.45
N ASN A 307 -5.12 -13.54 -25.62
CA ASN A 307 -5.86 -13.75 -24.39
C ASN A 307 -4.97 -14.07 -23.19
N TRP A 308 -3.66 -13.91 -23.31
CA TRP A 308 -2.71 -14.21 -22.23
C TRP A 308 -1.61 -13.16 -22.15
N LYS A 309 -1.08 -12.99 -20.96
CA LYS A 309 0.09 -12.17 -20.64
C LYS A 309 1.04 -12.98 -19.79
N MET A 310 2.32 -12.92 -20.10
CA MET A 310 3.37 -13.61 -19.37
C MET A 310 4.57 -12.67 -19.16
N ARG A 311 5.06 -12.63 -17.95
CA ARG A 311 6.33 -12.02 -17.62
C ARG A 311 7.27 -13.09 -17.09
N VAL A 312 8.47 -13.15 -17.62
CA VAL A 312 9.53 -14.04 -17.16
C VAL A 312 10.73 -13.19 -16.78
N GLY A 313 11.18 -13.33 -15.55
CA GLY A 313 12.33 -12.62 -15.00
C GLY A 313 12.92 -13.36 -13.81
N ALA A 314 13.97 -12.79 -13.26
CA ALA A 314 14.59 -13.25 -12.03
C ALA A 314 14.97 -12.05 -11.16
N ASN A 315 14.87 -12.19 -9.84
CA ASN A 315 15.43 -11.26 -8.86
C ASN A 315 16.84 -11.72 -8.54
N LEU A 316 17.78 -10.81 -8.66
CA LEU A 316 19.21 -10.96 -8.37
C LEU A 316 19.52 -9.99 -7.23
N ASP A 317 19.52 -10.50 -6.00
CA ASP A 317 19.63 -9.68 -4.77
C ASP A 317 21.06 -9.77 -4.21
N PHE A 318 21.75 -8.65 -4.15
CA PHE A 318 23.06 -8.49 -3.50
C PHE A 318 22.87 -7.77 -2.18
N VAL A 319 23.14 -8.46 -1.09
CA VAL A 319 22.99 -7.93 0.26
C VAL A 319 24.37 -7.76 0.90
N PHE A 320 24.61 -6.57 1.43
CA PHE A 320 25.83 -6.19 2.14
C PHE A 320 25.41 -5.76 3.55
N ASP A 321 25.52 -6.69 4.48
CA ASP A 321 25.39 -6.51 5.92
C ASP A 321 26.66 -7.02 6.61
N ASP A 322 26.57 -7.73 7.72
CA ASP A 322 27.72 -8.37 8.38
C ASP A 322 28.36 -9.45 7.49
N GLU A 323 27.57 -10.08 6.62
CA GLU A 323 28.00 -11.09 5.65
C GLU A 323 27.47 -10.72 4.25
N ASN A 324 28.38 -10.58 3.27
CA ASN A 324 27.97 -10.35 1.87
C ASN A 324 27.27 -11.59 1.32
N LYS A 325 26.03 -11.42 0.85
CA LYS A 325 25.19 -12.50 0.32
C LYS A 325 24.63 -12.17 -1.05
N PHE A 326 24.54 -13.20 -1.86
CA PHE A 326 23.87 -13.14 -3.15
C PHE A 326 22.74 -14.16 -3.19
N TYR A 327 21.57 -13.69 -3.60
CA TYR A 327 20.39 -14.54 -3.77
C TYR A 327 19.86 -14.42 -5.19
N ILE A 328 19.29 -15.52 -5.68
CA ILE A 328 18.57 -15.56 -6.95
C ILE A 328 17.19 -16.17 -6.71
N SER A 329 16.15 -15.53 -7.24
CA SER A 329 14.77 -15.95 -7.05
C SER A 329 13.97 -15.75 -8.35
N PRO A 330 12.92 -16.55 -8.58
CA PRO A 330 12.07 -16.37 -9.74
C PRO A 330 11.30 -15.05 -9.66
N ASN A 331 10.95 -14.49 -10.82
CA ASN A 331 9.98 -13.40 -10.96
C ASN A 331 9.17 -13.64 -12.23
N VAL A 332 8.22 -14.56 -12.14
CA VAL A 332 7.40 -15.03 -13.26
C VAL A 332 5.94 -14.76 -12.94
N SER A 333 5.21 -14.19 -13.88
CA SER A 333 3.76 -14.07 -13.80
C SER A 333 3.12 -14.50 -15.09
N PHE A 334 2.00 -15.18 -14.98
CA PHE A 334 1.19 -15.62 -16.10
C PHE A 334 -0.27 -15.30 -15.81
N SER A 335 -0.99 -14.77 -16.78
CA SER A 335 -2.44 -14.61 -16.72
C SER A 335 -3.06 -14.90 -18.06
N THR A 336 -4.23 -15.53 -18.05
CA THR A 336 -4.98 -15.81 -19.27
C THR A 336 -6.46 -15.55 -19.06
N MET A 337 -7.10 -14.99 -20.08
CA MET A 337 -8.54 -14.84 -20.16
C MET A 337 -9.15 -16.16 -20.65
N VAL A 338 -10.03 -16.75 -19.85
CA VAL A 338 -10.76 -17.97 -20.20
C VAL A 338 -12.09 -17.63 -20.88
N SER A 339 -12.67 -16.50 -20.49
CA SER A 339 -13.86 -15.89 -21.09
C SER A 339 -13.78 -14.39 -21.00
N GLU A 340 -14.73 -13.66 -21.57
CA GLU A 340 -14.79 -12.19 -21.50
C GLU A 340 -14.74 -11.65 -20.06
N ASN A 341 -15.25 -12.39 -19.10
CA ASN A 341 -15.35 -11.97 -17.71
C ASN A 341 -14.57 -12.86 -16.73
N SER A 342 -13.76 -13.80 -17.22
CA SER A 342 -13.05 -14.74 -16.35
C SER A 342 -11.60 -14.87 -16.76
N SER A 343 -10.71 -14.89 -15.78
CA SER A 343 -9.27 -15.05 -15.98
C SER A 343 -8.66 -15.97 -14.93
N LEU A 344 -7.61 -16.65 -15.32
CA LEU A 344 -6.72 -17.40 -14.44
C LEU A 344 -5.40 -16.66 -14.33
N TYR A 345 -4.78 -16.74 -13.17
CA TYR A 345 -3.44 -16.18 -12.96
C TYR A 345 -2.58 -17.09 -12.12
N LEU A 346 -1.28 -17.03 -12.35
CA LEU A 346 -0.25 -17.74 -11.60
C LEU A 346 0.99 -16.86 -11.50
N ASN A 347 1.52 -16.68 -10.29
CA ASN A 347 2.74 -15.95 -10.03
C ASN A 347 3.73 -16.87 -9.30
N ALA A 348 4.96 -16.84 -9.71
CA ALA A 348 6.07 -17.46 -9.00
C ALA A 348 7.13 -16.38 -8.76
N THR A 349 7.31 -16.02 -7.49
CA THR A 349 8.18 -14.92 -7.07
C THR A 349 9.10 -15.36 -5.95
N GLY A 350 10.04 -14.52 -5.60
CA GLY A 350 10.91 -14.67 -4.43
C GLY A 350 11.71 -13.38 -4.24
N GLY A 351 12.69 -13.39 -3.37
CA GLY A 351 13.57 -12.26 -3.12
C GLY A 351 13.86 -12.03 -1.64
N VAL A 352 14.51 -10.93 -1.37
CA VAL A 352 14.93 -10.51 -0.03
C VAL A 352 13.93 -9.53 0.56
N GLY A 353 13.43 -9.84 1.76
CA GLY A 353 12.68 -8.90 2.60
C GLY A 353 13.65 -8.05 3.41
N LYS A 354 13.58 -6.74 3.30
CA LYS A 354 14.56 -5.82 3.90
C LYS A 354 14.47 -5.77 5.43
N ASN A 355 13.25 -5.85 5.97
CA ASN A 355 12.95 -5.82 7.41
C ASN A 355 13.67 -4.67 8.14
N THR A 356 13.63 -3.45 7.57
CA THR A 356 14.26 -2.29 8.21
C THR A 356 13.51 -1.92 9.51
N TYR A 357 14.16 -1.15 10.40
CA TYR A 357 13.48 -0.64 11.59
C TYR A 357 12.17 0.09 11.23
N LEU A 358 12.18 0.91 10.18
CA LEU A 358 10.98 1.63 9.75
C LEU A 358 9.88 0.69 9.23
N ASP A 359 10.23 -0.42 8.59
CA ASP A 359 9.23 -1.40 8.13
C ASP A 359 8.56 -2.09 9.31
N MET A 360 9.33 -2.51 10.31
CA MET A 360 8.81 -3.12 11.54
C MET A 360 8.03 -2.12 12.40
N TYR A 361 8.47 -0.85 12.48
CA TYR A 361 7.74 0.21 13.18
C TYR A 361 6.36 0.47 12.55
N ARG A 362 6.23 0.35 11.23
CA ARG A 362 4.93 0.45 10.55
C ARG A 362 4.01 -0.72 10.90
N GLU A 363 4.57 -1.90 11.18
CA GLU A 363 3.80 -3.05 11.67
C GLU A 363 3.32 -2.82 13.11
N SER A 364 4.22 -2.35 13.99
CA SER A 364 3.87 -1.96 15.34
C SER A 364 4.76 -0.83 15.87
N ARG A 365 4.13 0.26 16.33
CA ARG A 365 4.84 1.37 17.00
C ARG A 365 5.49 0.99 18.33
N TYR A 366 5.02 -0.11 18.94
CA TYR A 366 5.53 -0.59 20.24
C TYR A 366 6.80 -1.41 20.12
N LEU A 367 7.42 -1.42 18.94
CA LEU A 367 8.71 -2.03 18.70
C LEU A 367 9.79 -1.38 19.58
N LEU A 368 10.67 -2.20 20.16
CA LEU A 368 11.87 -1.74 20.85
C LEU A 368 12.76 -1.00 19.86
N PRO A 369 13.10 0.28 20.09
CA PRO A 369 14.11 0.95 19.31
C PRO A 369 15.46 0.22 19.43
N ASN A 370 16.32 0.35 18.44
CA ASN A 370 17.62 -0.34 18.40
C ASN A 370 17.51 -1.87 18.59
N THR A 371 16.41 -2.47 18.10
CA THR A 371 16.30 -3.92 18.03
C THR A 371 17.11 -4.46 16.86
N ILE A 372 17.71 -5.63 17.03
CA ILE A 372 18.45 -6.29 15.93
C ILE A 372 17.47 -6.68 14.83
N VAL A 373 17.63 -6.06 13.68
CA VAL A 373 16.87 -6.34 12.48
C VAL A 373 17.73 -7.07 11.45
N LYS A 374 17.15 -8.03 10.77
CA LYS A 374 17.86 -8.81 9.74
C LYS A 374 16.95 -9.01 8.54
N HIS A 375 17.53 -9.00 7.36
CA HIS A 375 16.82 -9.33 6.15
C HIS A 375 16.30 -10.77 6.17
N SER A 376 15.13 -11.00 5.58
CA SER A 376 14.58 -12.34 5.33
C SER A 376 14.80 -12.73 3.86
N HIS A 377 14.81 -14.02 3.57
CA HIS A 377 14.93 -14.52 2.21
C HIS A 377 13.82 -15.51 1.88
N THR A 378 13.04 -15.21 0.85
CA THR A 378 12.04 -16.08 0.25
C THR A 378 12.60 -16.67 -1.05
N PRO A 379 13.14 -17.91 -1.06
CA PRO A 379 13.67 -18.53 -2.27
C PRO A 379 12.64 -18.63 -3.38
N PHE A 380 11.38 -18.94 -3.00
CA PHE A 380 10.25 -18.90 -3.91
C PHE A 380 8.91 -18.79 -3.16
N ALA A 381 7.95 -18.15 -3.79
CA ALA A 381 6.55 -18.11 -3.46
C ALA A 381 5.73 -18.37 -4.72
N ILE A 382 4.66 -19.12 -4.61
CA ILE A 382 3.72 -19.38 -5.69
C ILE A 382 2.35 -18.94 -5.24
N ASP A 383 1.70 -18.08 -6.02
CA ASP A 383 0.33 -17.61 -5.80
C ASP A 383 -0.45 -17.75 -7.10
N GLY A 384 -1.68 -18.25 -7.01
CA GLY A 384 -2.52 -18.39 -8.18
C GLY A 384 -3.99 -18.31 -7.84
N GLY A 385 -4.81 -18.12 -8.86
CA GLY A 385 -6.25 -18.04 -8.64
C GLY A 385 -7.05 -17.89 -9.93
N ALA A 386 -8.36 -17.84 -9.72
CA ALA A 386 -9.35 -17.63 -10.77
C ALA A 386 -10.24 -16.45 -10.43
N LYS A 387 -10.30 -15.47 -11.33
CA LYS A 387 -11.24 -14.35 -11.26
C LYS A 387 -12.40 -14.64 -12.18
N ILE A 388 -13.60 -14.66 -11.61
CA ILE A 388 -14.83 -15.04 -12.29
C ILE A 388 -15.82 -13.89 -12.17
N GLY A 389 -16.15 -13.27 -13.29
CA GLY A 389 -17.22 -12.28 -13.41
C GLY A 389 -18.50 -12.97 -13.85
N ALA A 390 -19.37 -13.35 -12.92
CA ALA A 390 -20.57 -14.10 -13.24
C ALA A 390 -21.70 -13.22 -13.83
N LEU A 391 -21.80 -11.97 -13.37
CA LEU A 391 -22.82 -10.99 -13.78
C LEU A 391 -22.20 -9.57 -13.77
N ASN A 392 -22.82 -8.63 -14.45
CA ASN A 392 -22.45 -7.23 -14.33
C ASN A 392 -22.58 -6.79 -12.86
N GLY A 393 -21.49 -6.32 -12.28
CA GLY A 393 -21.43 -5.91 -10.87
C GLY A 393 -21.23 -7.05 -9.86
N PHE A 394 -20.93 -8.29 -10.31
CA PHE A 394 -20.60 -9.39 -9.42
C PHE A 394 -19.32 -10.11 -9.86
N ARG A 395 -18.36 -10.21 -8.95
CA ARG A 395 -17.07 -10.87 -9.19
C ARG A 395 -16.67 -11.73 -8.00
N ILE A 396 -16.14 -12.90 -8.31
CA ILE A 396 -15.50 -13.80 -7.35
C ILE A 396 -14.04 -13.96 -7.75
N ASP A 397 -13.14 -13.91 -6.79
CA ASP A 397 -11.72 -14.24 -6.94
C ASP A 397 -11.42 -15.35 -5.93
N VAL A 398 -11.11 -16.56 -6.41
CA VAL A 398 -10.66 -17.68 -5.59
C VAL A 398 -9.16 -17.79 -5.76
N PHE A 399 -8.43 -17.77 -4.67
CA PHE A 399 -6.97 -17.71 -4.69
C PHE A 399 -6.35 -18.62 -3.63
N GLY A 400 -5.08 -18.94 -3.86
CA GLY A 400 -4.28 -19.66 -2.90
C GLY A 400 -2.80 -19.54 -3.24
N GLY A 401 -1.99 -19.85 -2.25
CA GLY A 401 -0.55 -19.73 -2.42
C GLY A 401 0.25 -20.52 -1.42
N TYR A 402 1.54 -20.57 -1.70
CA TYR A 402 2.56 -21.21 -0.87
C TYR A 402 3.84 -20.37 -0.93
N LYS A 403 4.42 -20.09 0.23
CA LYS A 403 5.76 -19.49 0.32
C LYS A 403 6.59 -20.12 1.42
N LYS A 404 7.91 -20.10 1.22
CA LYS A 404 8.87 -20.48 2.24
C LYS A 404 9.84 -19.31 2.43
N THR A 405 9.95 -18.81 3.66
CA THR A 405 10.81 -17.67 4.01
C THR A 405 11.78 -18.09 5.10
N LYS A 406 13.05 -17.80 4.90
CA LYS A 406 14.09 -17.95 5.90
C LYS A 406 14.24 -16.63 6.66
N ASP A 407 14.52 -16.73 7.96
CA ASP A 407 14.68 -15.57 8.85
C ASP A 407 13.47 -14.59 8.77
N GLU A 408 12.24 -15.14 8.67
CA GLU A 408 11.00 -14.36 8.82
C GLU A 408 10.92 -13.82 10.24
N HIS A 409 10.47 -12.57 10.39
CA HIS A 409 10.32 -11.95 11.70
C HIS A 409 8.93 -12.20 12.31
N PHE A 410 8.92 -12.37 13.64
CA PHE A 410 7.72 -12.47 14.45
C PHE A 410 7.85 -11.46 15.59
N LEU A 411 7.00 -10.46 15.63
CA LEU A 411 6.98 -9.48 16.70
C LEU A 411 6.33 -10.11 17.95
N VAL A 412 7.09 -10.20 19.03
CA VAL A 412 6.61 -10.78 20.29
C VAL A 412 6.92 -9.86 21.46
N LEU A 413 6.13 -9.98 22.52
CA LEU A 413 6.37 -9.21 23.73
C LEU A 413 7.56 -9.79 24.51
N GLN A 414 8.56 -8.97 24.75
CA GLN A 414 9.65 -9.30 25.66
C GLN A 414 9.48 -8.56 26.98
N SER A 415 9.45 -9.32 28.07
CA SER A 415 9.49 -8.77 29.41
C SER A 415 10.93 -8.65 29.90
N GLN A 416 11.32 -7.46 30.28
CA GLN A 416 12.57 -7.24 31.01
C GLN A 416 12.26 -6.70 32.41
N PRO A 417 12.80 -7.29 33.50
CA PRO A 417 12.42 -6.92 34.87
C PRO A 417 12.63 -5.44 35.25
N GLN A 418 13.44 -4.73 34.48
CA GLN A 418 13.82 -3.32 34.73
C GLN A 418 13.21 -2.35 33.72
N TYR A 419 12.54 -2.83 32.67
CA TYR A 419 12.11 -2.04 31.53
C TYR A 419 10.65 -2.25 31.21
N GLN A 420 10.12 -1.38 30.35
CA GLN A 420 8.80 -1.48 29.79
C GLN A 420 8.67 -2.71 28.89
N GLU A 421 7.44 -3.11 28.66
CA GLU A 421 7.09 -4.22 27.79
C GLU A 421 7.14 -3.77 26.33
N PHE A 422 8.17 -4.15 25.60
CA PHE A 422 8.36 -3.83 24.19
C PHE A 422 8.10 -5.04 23.30
N LEU A 423 7.80 -4.78 22.05
CA LEU A 423 7.85 -5.81 21.03
C LEU A 423 9.26 -5.92 20.46
N ILE A 424 9.70 -7.15 20.29
CA ILE A 424 10.97 -7.47 19.63
C ILE A 424 10.72 -8.45 18.48
N PRO A 425 11.52 -8.43 17.42
CA PRO A 425 11.47 -9.43 16.37
C PRO A 425 12.23 -10.69 16.79
N LEU A 426 11.56 -11.83 16.77
CA LEU A 426 12.20 -13.15 16.71
C LEU A 426 12.31 -13.58 15.25
N LEU A 427 13.40 -14.22 14.88
CA LEU A 427 13.64 -14.67 13.50
C LEU A 427 13.49 -16.19 13.41
N GLY A 428 12.75 -16.67 12.41
CA GLY A 428 12.57 -18.09 12.18
C GLY A 428 12.27 -18.45 10.73
N ASP A 429 12.45 -19.71 10.37
CA ASP A 429 12.09 -20.20 9.05
C ASP A 429 10.57 -20.47 9.01
N LEU A 430 9.84 -19.77 8.14
CA LEU A 430 8.39 -19.87 7.98
C LEU A 430 8.03 -20.55 6.66
N THR A 431 7.20 -21.59 6.73
CA THR A 431 6.43 -22.10 5.60
C THR A 431 4.98 -21.66 5.78
N HIS A 432 4.42 -21.01 4.77
CA HIS A 432 3.06 -20.46 4.79
C HIS A 432 2.31 -20.91 3.54
N SER A 433 1.17 -21.55 3.73
CA SER A 433 0.20 -21.84 2.68
C SER A 433 -1.10 -21.11 3.01
N HIS A 434 -1.82 -20.66 2.01
CA HIS A 434 -3.12 -20.05 2.21
C HIS A 434 -4.09 -20.41 1.08
N ILE A 435 -5.37 -20.36 1.41
CA ILE A 435 -6.48 -20.41 0.46
C ILE A 435 -7.52 -19.38 0.86
N GLY A 436 -8.13 -18.74 -0.12
CA GLY A 436 -9.13 -17.73 0.15
C GLY A 436 -10.07 -17.49 -1.02
N ALA A 437 -11.11 -16.74 -0.73
CA ALA A 437 -12.04 -16.25 -1.72
C ALA A 437 -12.39 -14.78 -1.41
N ARG A 438 -12.49 -13.98 -2.46
CA ARG A 438 -12.94 -12.60 -2.39
C ARG A 438 -14.16 -12.45 -3.28
N VAL A 439 -15.22 -11.88 -2.75
CA VAL A 439 -16.46 -11.55 -3.46
C VAL A 439 -16.62 -10.05 -3.46
N HIS A 440 -16.90 -9.49 -4.61
CA HIS A 440 -17.27 -8.08 -4.75
C HIS A 440 -18.61 -7.99 -5.49
N SER A 441 -19.54 -7.22 -4.94
CA SER A 441 -20.87 -7.04 -5.52
C SER A 441 -21.31 -5.59 -5.46
N ASN A 442 -21.74 -5.06 -6.60
CA ASN A 442 -22.46 -3.81 -6.75
C ASN A 442 -23.68 -3.97 -7.69
N ILE A 443 -24.26 -5.18 -7.72
CA ILE A 443 -25.43 -5.50 -8.55
C ILE A 443 -26.58 -4.52 -8.29
N TRP A 444 -26.78 -4.19 -7.02
CA TRP A 444 -27.74 -3.16 -6.62
C TRP A 444 -26.99 -1.85 -6.43
N SER A 445 -27.15 -0.93 -7.36
CA SER A 445 -26.40 0.31 -7.46
C SER A 445 -26.21 1.11 -6.15
N PRO A 446 -27.18 1.20 -5.21
CA PRO A 446 -26.96 1.85 -3.92
C PRO A 446 -26.05 1.08 -2.95
N LEU A 447 -25.85 -0.22 -3.15
CA LEU A 447 -25.10 -1.08 -2.24
C LEU A 447 -23.88 -1.69 -2.93
N GLU A 448 -22.73 -1.44 -2.36
CA GLU A 448 -21.47 -2.09 -2.69
C GLU A 448 -21.01 -2.93 -1.51
N VAL A 449 -20.66 -4.19 -1.76
CA VAL A 449 -20.18 -5.13 -0.74
C VAL A 449 -18.92 -5.81 -1.24
N ALA A 450 -17.90 -5.84 -0.39
CA ALA A 450 -16.71 -6.66 -0.55
C ALA A 450 -16.60 -7.62 0.64
N VAL A 451 -16.33 -8.89 0.36
CA VAL A 451 -16.11 -9.92 1.37
C VAL A 451 -14.84 -10.66 1.01
N GLU A 452 -13.92 -10.78 1.94
CA GLU A 452 -12.74 -11.65 1.82
C GLU A 452 -12.74 -12.66 2.96
N VAL A 453 -12.51 -13.92 2.61
CA VAL A 453 -12.32 -15.02 3.58
C VAL A 453 -11.01 -15.69 3.24
N LYS A 454 -10.16 -15.90 4.26
CA LYS A 454 -8.83 -16.46 4.06
C LYS A 454 -8.48 -17.42 5.20
N LYS A 455 -8.02 -18.61 4.86
CA LYS A 455 -7.43 -19.58 5.78
C LYS A 455 -5.94 -19.67 5.53
N ASN A 456 -5.15 -19.51 6.58
CA ASN A 456 -3.70 -19.60 6.58
C ASN A 456 -3.25 -20.86 7.30
N PHE A 457 -2.20 -21.49 6.79
CA PHE A 457 -1.53 -22.64 7.40
C PHE A 457 -0.06 -22.30 7.54
N TYR A 458 0.45 -22.42 8.76
CA TYR A 458 1.82 -22.04 9.09
C TYR A 458 2.58 -23.24 9.63
N SER A 459 3.87 -23.31 9.28
CA SER A 459 4.85 -24.18 9.92
C SER A 459 6.13 -23.39 10.15
N VAL A 460 6.58 -23.33 11.40
CA VAL A 460 7.74 -22.56 11.83
C VAL A 460 8.84 -23.49 12.30
N SER A 461 10.07 -23.15 11.99
CA SER A 461 11.26 -23.89 12.45
C SER A 461 12.44 -22.94 12.66
N LYS A 462 13.45 -23.40 13.38
CA LYS A 462 14.74 -22.70 13.57
C LYS A 462 14.60 -21.27 14.09
N VAL A 463 13.79 -21.09 15.12
CA VAL A 463 13.64 -19.76 15.72
C VAL A 463 14.91 -19.40 16.53
N LYS A 464 15.37 -18.17 16.36
CA LYS A 464 16.52 -17.58 17.04
C LYS A 464 16.06 -16.54 18.05
N GLY A 465 16.80 -16.35 19.14
CA GLY A 465 16.51 -15.32 20.14
C GLY A 465 15.47 -15.72 21.18
N LEU A 466 15.14 -17.01 21.29
CA LEU A 466 14.27 -17.52 22.35
C LEU A 466 15.07 -17.75 23.64
N ASP A 467 14.57 -17.22 24.77
CA ASP A 467 15.14 -17.50 26.10
C ASP A 467 14.89 -18.95 26.57
N ALA A 468 13.76 -19.53 26.13
CA ALA A 468 13.38 -20.92 26.34
C ALA A 468 12.59 -21.44 25.15
N GLU A 469 12.82 -22.69 24.75
CA GLU A 469 12.07 -23.30 23.64
C GLU A 469 10.66 -23.70 24.12
N PRO A 470 9.60 -23.24 23.43
CA PRO A 470 8.24 -23.68 23.69
C PRO A 470 8.05 -25.12 23.23
N SER A 471 7.00 -25.80 23.73
CA SER A 471 6.64 -27.15 23.33
C SER A 471 6.36 -27.30 21.82
N GLU A 472 5.96 -26.20 21.17
CA GLU A 472 5.67 -26.14 19.74
C GLU A 472 5.97 -24.72 19.23
N LEU A 473 6.61 -24.61 18.06
CA LEU A 473 6.85 -23.33 17.39
C LEU A 473 5.58 -22.90 16.64
N LYS A 474 5.12 -21.68 16.89
CA LYS A 474 3.94 -21.08 16.24
C LYS A 474 4.35 -19.89 15.38
N ALA A 475 3.49 -19.53 14.43
CA ALA A 475 3.61 -18.27 13.70
C ALA A 475 2.99 -17.14 14.55
N TRP A 476 3.75 -16.64 15.52
CA TRP A 476 3.24 -15.68 16.50
C TRP A 476 2.69 -14.41 15.85
N ASN A 477 1.55 -13.96 16.34
CA ASN A 477 0.78 -12.80 15.90
C ASN A 477 0.29 -12.85 14.43
N LYS A 478 0.36 -14.02 13.78
CA LYS A 478 -0.19 -14.23 12.44
C LYS A 478 -1.51 -15.00 12.56
N PRO A 479 -2.66 -14.46 12.06
CA PRO A 479 -3.95 -15.12 12.18
C PRO A 479 -4.05 -16.37 11.30
N GLY A 480 -4.65 -17.44 11.82
CA GLY A 480 -4.90 -18.67 11.08
C GLY A 480 -6.12 -18.60 10.18
N PHE A 481 -7.13 -17.80 10.56
CA PHE A 481 -8.32 -17.57 9.75
C PHE A 481 -8.77 -16.13 9.86
N GLU A 482 -9.17 -15.55 8.74
CA GLU A 482 -9.55 -14.13 8.62
C GLU A 482 -10.81 -13.98 7.78
N VAL A 483 -11.69 -13.08 8.19
CA VAL A 483 -12.83 -12.60 7.42
C VAL A 483 -12.82 -11.08 7.45
N ASP A 484 -12.92 -10.48 6.28
CA ASP A 484 -13.05 -9.03 6.11
C ASP A 484 -14.30 -8.72 5.29
N ILE A 485 -15.18 -7.89 5.80
CA ILE A 485 -16.43 -7.48 5.14
C ILE A 485 -16.53 -5.98 5.16
N ASP A 486 -16.57 -5.38 3.97
CA ASP A 486 -16.86 -3.98 3.77
C ASP A 486 -18.16 -3.80 3.01
N ALA A 487 -19.02 -2.93 3.49
CA ALA A 487 -20.25 -2.57 2.80
C ALA A 487 -20.43 -1.04 2.80
N THR A 488 -20.77 -0.51 1.64
CA THR A 488 -21.11 0.91 1.48
C THR A 488 -22.52 1.01 0.88
N PHE A 489 -23.41 1.64 1.61
CA PHE A 489 -24.79 1.88 1.21
C PHE A 489 -25.05 3.37 0.98
N SER A 490 -25.26 3.75 -0.27
CA SER A 490 -25.67 5.09 -0.68
C SER A 490 -27.18 5.22 -0.56
N ALA A 491 -27.66 5.46 0.69
CA ALA A 491 -29.10 5.51 0.99
C ALA A 491 -29.82 6.63 0.22
N THR A 492 -29.13 7.74 -0.01
CA THR A 492 -29.56 8.86 -0.85
C THR A 492 -28.33 9.54 -1.45
N ASP A 493 -28.50 10.50 -2.35
CA ASP A 493 -27.41 11.33 -2.89
C ASP A 493 -26.64 12.09 -1.78
N LYS A 494 -27.26 12.24 -0.60
CA LYS A 494 -26.67 12.96 0.54
C LYS A 494 -26.17 12.06 1.65
N LEU A 495 -26.71 10.85 1.78
CA LEU A 495 -26.41 9.95 2.91
C LEU A 495 -25.72 8.67 2.41
N LYS A 496 -24.51 8.46 2.88
CA LYS A 496 -23.76 7.20 2.75
C LYS A 496 -23.59 6.56 4.11
N VAL A 497 -23.86 5.27 4.22
CA VAL A 497 -23.62 4.44 5.40
C VAL A 497 -22.58 3.40 5.04
N MET A 498 -21.61 3.21 5.91
CA MET A 498 -20.51 2.25 5.74
C MET A 498 -20.55 1.27 6.90
N LEU A 499 -20.33 0.02 6.63
CA LEU A 499 -20.16 -1.05 7.61
C LEU A 499 -18.87 -1.77 7.30
N GLY A 500 -18.07 -2.05 8.31
CA GLY A 500 -16.88 -2.87 8.24
C GLY A 500 -16.92 -3.93 9.34
N TYR A 501 -16.61 -5.17 9.00
CA TYR A 501 -16.49 -6.26 9.96
C TYR A 501 -15.21 -7.02 9.72
N TYR A 502 -14.37 -7.09 10.74
CA TYR A 502 -13.14 -7.86 10.71
C TYR A 502 -13.16 -8.94 11.79
N PHE A 503 -12.95 -10.17 11.36
CA PHE A 503 -12.80 -11.33 12.22
C PHE A 503 -11.45 -11.98 12.00
N ALA A 504 -10.74 -12.33 13.08
CA ALA A 504 -9.50 -13.10 13.01
C ALA A 504 -9.37 -14.01 14.21
N ASN A 505 -8.98 -15.28 13.99
CA ASN A 505 -8.76 -16.24 15.06
C ASN A 505 -7.49 -17.08 14.85
N GLU A 506 -7.29 -18.07 15.73
CA GLU A 506 -6.08 -18.92 15.76
C GLU A 506 -4.79 -18.08 15.82
N ARG A 507 -4.82 -17.02 16.64
CA ARG A 507 -3.70 -16.13 16.87
C ARG A 507 -2.93 -16.57 18.10
N TRP A 508 -1.62 -16.64 17.98
CA TRP A 508 -0.74 -17.05 19.06
C TRP A 508 0.30 -15.99 19.31
N SER A 509 0.74 -15.86 20.56
CA SER A 509 1.93 -15.14 20.94
C SER A 509 2.82 -16.03 21.83
N ILE A 510 3.96 -15.51 22.25
CA ILE A 510 4.82 -16.20 23.19
C ILE A 510 5.18 -15.24 24.33
N ALA A 511 5.14 -15.75 25.55
CA ALA A 511 5.54 -15.03 26.74
C ALA A 511 6.30 -15.99 27.68
N LYS A 512 7.48 -15.62 28.12
CA LYS A 512 8.36 -16.45 28.99
C LYS A 512 8.56 -17.89 28.46
N GLY A 513 8.71 -18.05 27.14
CA GLY A 513 8.87 -19.36 26.50
C GLY A 513 7.59 -20.22 26.43
N ILE A 514 6.43 -19.69 26.81
CA ILE A 514 5.15 -20.38 26.79
C ILE A 514 4.25 -19.75 25.73
N ASN A 515 3.68 -20.59 24.84
CA ASN A 515 2.70 -20.13 23.88
C ASN A 515 1.43 -19.63 24.58
N GLN A 516 0.96 -18.48 24.18
CA GLN A 516 -0.27 -17.85 24.64
C GLN A 516 -1.23 -17.74 23.45
N GLU A 517 -2.41 -18.32 23.57
CA GLU A 517 -3.49 -18.11 22.59
C GLU A 517 -4.10 -16.73 22.83
N LEU A 518 -4.21 -15.95 21.75
CA LEU A 518 -4.84 -14.64 21.78
C LEU A 518 -6.32 -14.78 21.46
N ASP A 519 -7.15 -13.97 22.12
CA ASP A 519 -8.58 -13.94 21.83
C ASP A 519 -8.86 -13.57 20.37
N ASP A 520 -9.98 -14.11 19.91
CA ASP A 520 -10.50 -13.81 18.58
C ASP A 520 -10.78 -12.32 18.44
N ILE A 521 -10.46 -11.75 17.30
CA ILE A 521 -10.86 -10.40 16.96
C ILE A 521 -12.25 -10.46 16.31
N ASN A 522 -13.23 -9.79 16.93
CA ASN A 522 -14.57 -9.55 16.39
C ASN A 522 -14.83 -8.05 16.37
N ASN A 523 -14.42 -7.38 15.32
CA ASN A 523 -14.51 -5.92 15.24
C ASN A 523 -15.55 -5.49 14.21
N LEU A 524 -16.72 -5.08 14.69
CA LEU A 524 -17.74 -4.43 13.88
C LEU A 524 -17.55 -2.92 13.95
N SER A 525 -17.47 -2.27 12.81
CA SER A 525 -17.44 -0.82 12.66
C SER A 525 -18.59 -0.32 11.79
N ALA A 526 -19.07 0.87 12.07
CA ALA A 526 -20.09 1.55 11.26
C ALA A 526 -19.73 3.02 11.09
N GLY A 527 -20.09 3.59 9.96
CA GLY A 527 -19.91 5.00 9.67
C GLY A 527 -21.08 5.58 8.89
N ALA A 528 -21.30 6.88 9.02
CA ALA A 528 -22.27 7.60 8.24
C ALA A 528 -21.68 8.94 7.79
N LEU A 529 -21.90 9.30 6.54
CA LEU A 529 -21.55 10.57 5.94
C LEU A 529 -22.82 11.24 5.43
N TYR A 530 -23.12 12.42 5.95
CA TYR A 530 -24.27 13.20 5.53
C TYR A 530 -23.84 14.52 4.89
N ASN A 531 -24.02 14.67 3.59
CA ASN A 531 -23.74 15.89 2.86
C ASN A 531 -24.87 16.90 3.08
N VAL A 532 -24.68 17.82 4.02
CA VAL A 532 -25.65 18.90 4.29
C VAL A 532 -25.81 19.75 3.03
N ASN A 533 -24.68 20.12 2.43
CA ASN A 533 -24.60 20.83 1.16
C ASN A 533 -23.24 20.51 0.48
N LYS A 534 -22.90 21.23 -0.61
CA LYS A 534 -21.64 21.03 -1.35
C LYS A 534 -20.39 21.34 -0.52
N MET A 535 -20.51 22.15 0.54
CA MET A 535 -19.38 22.60 1.37
C MET A 535 -19.27 21.83 2.69
N VAL A 536 -20.37 21.34 3.26
CA VAL A 536 -20.41 20.76 4.61
C VAL A 536 -20.89 19.32 4.56
N THR A 537 -20.09 18.43 5.12
CA THR A 537 -20.44 17.01 5.36
C THR A 537 -20.32 16.73 6.87
N ILE A 538 -21.34 16.12 7.45
CA ILE A 538 -21.30 15.58 8.81
C ILE A 538 -20.78 14.14 8.75
N ASN A 539 -19.89 13.80 9.68
CA ASN A 539 -19.29 12.47 9.81
C ASN A 539 -19.65 11.85 11.15
N LEU A 540 -20.04 10.60 11.14
CA LEU A 540 -20.22 9.78 12.34
C LEU A 540 -19.50 8.45 12.12
N LYS A 541 -18.76 7.95 13.13
CA LYS A 541 -18.05 6.68 13.08
C LYS A 541 -18.12 5.99 14.43
N ALA A 542 -18.37 4.70 14.43
CA ALA A 542 -18.28 3.83 15.59
C ALA A 542 -17.42 2.62 15.24
N ASN A 543 -16.43 2.31 16.08
CA ASN A 543 -15.58 1.13 15.94
C ASN A 543 -15.76 0.23 17.15
N ASN A 544 -15.45 -1.04 17.00
CA ASN A 544 -15.59 -2.06 18.02
C ASN A 544 -16.97 -2.00 18.70
N ILE A 545 -18.03 -2.01 17.87
CA ILE A 545 -19.42 -1.85 18.33
C ILE A 545 -19.82 -2.96 19.30
N PHE A 546 -19.24 -4.15 19.18
CA PHE A 546 -19.46 -5.26 20.11
C PHE A 546 -18.78 -5.05 21.47
N ASN A 547 -17.98 -3.98 21.61
CA ASN A 547 -17.22 -3.68 22.82
C ASN A 547 -16.37 -4.86 23.31
N GLN A 548 -15.81 -5.62 22.39
CA GLN A 548 -14.98 -6.77 22.72
C GLN A 548 -13.58 -6.31 23.09
N THR A 549 -13.06 -6.84 24.20
CA THR A 549 -11.65 -6.68 24.57
C THR A 549 -10.85 -7.79 23.88
N TYR A 550 -9.85 -7.41 23.13
CA TYR A 550 -8.90 -8.33 22.49
C TYR A 550 -7.53 -7.66 22.39
N ASP A 551 -6.49 -8.47 22.43
CA ASP A 551 -5.12 -7.98 22.29
C ASP A 551 -4.76 -7.87 20.80
N MET A 552 -4.30 -6.69 20.37
CA MET A 552 -3.66 -6.53 19.06
C MET A 552 -2.32 -7.27 19.02
N TRP A 553 -1.53 -7.06 20.06
CA TRP A 553 -0.31 -7.78 20.41
C TRP A 553 -0.49 -8.23 21.85
N TYR A 554 0.01 -9.38 22.23
CA TYR A 554 -0.10 -9.87 23.60
C TYR A 554 0.25 -8.77 24.61
N GLY A 555 -0.66 -8.48 25.54
CA GLY A 555 -0.54 -7.41 26.50
C GLY A 555 -0.80 -5.99 25.98
N TYR A 556 -1.14 -5.81 24.71
CA TYR A 556 -1.51 -4.53 24.08
C TYR A 556 -2.98 -4.58 23.61
N PRO A 557 -3.93 -4.38 24.51
CA PRO A 557 -5.35 -4.44 24.18
C PRO A 557 -5.78 -3.30 23.24
N ALA A 558 -6.79 -3.60 22.42
CA ALA A 558 -7.47 -2.62 21.60
C ALA A 558 -8.42 -1.76 22.45
N GLN A 559 -8.81 -0.60 21.93
CA GLN A 559 -9.87 0.21 22.52
C GLN A 559 -11.22 -0.55 22.48
N GLY A 560 -12.01 -0.46 23.52
CA GLY A 560 -13.42 -0.84 23.51
C GLY A 560 -14.23 -0.02 22.50
N VAL A 561 -15.56 0.02 22.68
CA VAL A 561 -16.43 0.79 21.77
C VAL A 561 -15.98 2.24 21.66
N ASN A 562 -15.71 2.66 20.43
CA ASN A 562 -15.19 3.98 20.10
C ASN A 562 -16.17 4.69 19.17
N VAL A 563 -16.73 5.81 19.60
CA VAL A 563 -17.66 6.62 18.82
C VAL A 563 -17.08 8.00 18.60
N MET A 564 -17.04 8.43 17.35
CA MET A 564 -16.54 9.73 16.93
C MET A 564 -17.56 10.43 16.03
N GLY A 565 -17.74 11.72 16.25
CA GLY A 565 -18.55 12.59 15.40
C GLY A 565 -17.80 13.84 14.99
N GLY A 566 -18.16 14.40 13.86
CA GLY A 566 -17.53 15.62 13.40
C GLY A 566 -18.03 16.11 12.05
N PHE A 567 -17.25 16.95 11.42
CA PHE A 567 -17.61 17.56 10.15
C PHE A 567 -16.40 17.71 9.21
N THR A 568 -16.72 17.81 7.94
CA THR A 568 -15.77 18.22 6.89
C THR A 568 -16.32 19.47 6.21
N PHE A 569 -15.51 20.51 6.18
CA PHE A 569 -15.78 21.75 5.47
C PHE A 569 -14.90 21.82 4.22
N LYS A 570 -15.51 22.03 3.05
CA LYS A 570 -14.83 22.16 1.74
C LYS A 570 -14.98 23.58 1.25
N PHE A 571 -13.89 24.19 0.75
CA PHE A 571 -13.86 25.60 0.30
C PHE A 571 -13.07 25.78 -1.00
#